data_1b59aae178cdb002acaee2724afa185f
#
_entry.id   1b59aae178cdb002acaee2724afa185f
#
_cell.length_a   1.000
_cell.length_b   1.000
_cell.length_c   1.000
_cell.angle_alpha   90.00
_cell.angle_beta   90.00
_cell.angle_gamma   90.00
#
_symmetry.space_group_name_H-M   'P 1'
#
loop_
_entity.id
_entity.type
_entity.pdbx_description
1 polymer ?
#
loop_
_entity_poly.entity_id
_entity_poly.type
_entity_poly.pdbx_seq_one_letter_code
_entity_poly.pdbx_strand_id
1 'polypeptide(L)'
;MKKVALVTAALVVAVIFFLLVTLPPRPVRLAAQADPDTTRRTIAGAYHIHSNRSDGAADKDAIAAAAEHAGLKFIILTDHGDGTRTPDPPAYLHGVLCVDAVEISTNGGHFVALDMPAAPYPLGGEPDAVVEDVKRLGGFGIVAHPDSPRPQLAWNDWDAPFDGIEWLSADSEWRDESRLRLSRALLQYFVRPAPALASIFDRPVATFAHWDALTAHRPVVGLAGIDAHGGIGRGLEEGGKRRPALGTIPSYETSFQTFTTRVILDQPLSGDASSDARSLMASIRNGRVFTVIDALAGSGFLDVDSDASGQQWVNYAIPDGGELIMIKDGHDSRPLQEGPSGRYRLSEEDKNAAVVRFEVRVPFAPGTPPVPWLVSNPTYFRPQVRDQSVPPAAAALPLQQATQWHSEHDSRSTAKLMGLGGQVTLEYTLAAGERRSQFVAAAADIRGRTPRFTAIVFSATAARPTRLSVQLRYGELRWARSVYIDATARDVRVPVDRLVPVDFQKGQAPDASTADSLLIVADLTNARPGDTNTVRVSNLRLEK
;
A
#
# COMPACT_ATOMS: atom_id res chain seq x y z
N MET A 1 28.40 28.19 -41.26
CA MET A 1 27.80 28.97 -40.17
C MET A 1 26.36 29.43 -40.43
N LYS A 2 26.02 30.13 -41.56
CA LYS A 2 24.64 30.61 -41.85
C LYS A 2 23.59 29.48 -41.94
N LYS A 3 23.91 28.34 -42.57
CA LYS A 3 22.97 27.19 -42.65
C LYS A 3 22.71 26.54 -41.30
N VAL A 4 23.72 26.43 -40.43
CA VAL A 4 23.54 25.89 -39.06
C VAL A 4 22.68 26.83 -38.24
N ALA A 5 22.93 28.15 -38.29
CA ALA A 5 22.11 29.14 -37.56
C ALA A 5 20.64 29.13 -38.02
N LEU A 6 20.40 28.96 -39.33
CA LEU A 6 19.02 28.89 -39.87
C LEU A 6 18.30 27.61 -39.40
N VAL A 7 18.97 26.48 -39.40
CA VAL A 7 18.40 25.21 -38.92
C VAL A 7 18.10 25.28 -37.41
N THR A 8 19.04 25.84 -36.62
CA THR A 8 18.83 26.04 -35.20
C THR A 8 17.64 26.96 -34.94
N ALA A 9 17.52 28.09 -35.65
CA ALA A 9 16.39 29.00 -35.52
C ALA A 9 15.07 28.32 -35.88
N ALA A 10 15.01 27.55 -36.96
CA ALA A 10 13.83 26.81 -37.38
C ALA A 10 13.43 25.75 -36.32
N LEU A 11 14.39 25.07 -35.72
CA LEU A 11 14.17 24.08 -34.65
C LEU A 11 13.60 24.75 -33.37
N VAL A 12 14.16 25.89 -33.01
CA VAL A 12 13.67 26.68 -31.85
C VAL A 12 12.24 27.15 -32.10
N VAL A 13 11.93 27.67 -33.29
CA VAL A 13 10.57 28.08 -33.67
C VAL A 13 9.61 26.89 -33.62
N ALA A 14 10.02 25.73 -34.14
CA ALA A 14 9.21 24.52 -34.11
C ALA A 14 8.93 24.05 -32.68
N VAL A 15 9.92 24.08 -31.79
CA VAL A 15 9.74 23.74 -30.36
C VAL A 15 8.80 24.75 -29.68
N ILE A 16 8.98 26.05 -29.92
CA ILE A 16 8.10 27.08 -29.35
C ILE A 16 6.67 26.87 -29.87
N PHE A 17 6.47 26.65 -31.15
CA PHE A 17 5.15 26.38 -31.73
C PHE A 17 4.53 25.12 -31.13
N PHE A 18 5.30 24.03 -31.04
CA PHE A 18 4.86 22.80 -30.40
C PHE A 18 4.41 23.04 -28.96
N LEU A 19 5.21 23.76 -28.15
CA LEU A 19 4.84 24.08 -26.79
C LEU A 19 3.56 24.93 -26.74
N LEU A 20 3.45 25.97 -27.55
CA LEU A 20 2.26 26.85 -27.56
C LEU A 20 0.96 26.09 -27.86
N VAL A 21 1.01 25.12 -28.77
CA VAL A 21 -0.16 24.34 -29.21
C VAL A 21 -0.47 23.17 -28.27
N THR A 22 0.54 22.63 -27.58
CA THR A 22 0.40 21.37 -26.82
C THR A 22 0.50 21.54 -25.30
N LEU A 23 0.82 22.74 -24.78
CA LEU A 23 0.88 22.96 -23.34
C LEU A 23 -0.44 22.55 -22.67
N PRO A 24 -0.39 21.81 -21.55
CA PRO A 24 -1.59 21.52 -20.77
C PRO A 24 -2.21 22.83 -20.27
N PRO A 25 -3.53 22.90 -20.07
CA PRO A 25 -4.18 24.09 -19.56
C PRO A 25 -3.60 24.51 -18.20
N ARG A 26 -3.75 25.76 -17.83
CA ARG A 26 -3.45 26.20 -16.46
C ARG A 26 -4.54 25.66 -15.54
N PRO A 27 -4.21 25.37 -14.26
CA PRO A 27 -5.21 24.95 -13.29
C PRO A 27 -6.38 25.96 -13.24
N VAL A 28 -7.58 25.43 -13.29
CA VAL A 28 -8.80 26.24 -13.20
C VAL A 28 -8.94 26.75 -11.76
N ARG A 29 -9.29 28.04 -11.59
CA ARG A 29 -9.61 28.61 -10.28
C ARG A 29 -11.08 28.38 -9.99
N LEU A 30 -11.41 27.86 -8.82
CA LEU A 30 -12.79 27.75 -8.38
C LEU A 30 -13.31 29.13 -7.99
N ALA A 31 -14.51 29.47 -8.49
CA ALA A 31 -15.22 30.69 -8.09
C ALA A 31 -15.92 30.52 -6.73
N ALA A 32 -16.32 29.27 -6.40
CA ALA A 32 -17.01 28.93 -5.16
C ALA A 32 -16.02 28.53 -4.06
N GLN A 33 -16.31 28.94 -2.83
CA GLN A 33 -15.57 28.53 -1.63
C GLN A 33 -16.46 27.62 -0.79
N ALA A 34 -15.84 26.61 -0.18
CA ALA A 34 -16.49 25.81 0.84
C ALA A 34 -16.78 26.64 2.11
N ASP A 35 -17.66 26.13 2.97
CA ASP A 35 -17.93 26.74 4.27
C ASP A 35 -16.63 27.03 5.05
N PRO A 36 -16.47 28.24 5.64
CA PRO A 36 -15.25 28.62 6.34
C PRO A 36 -14.81 27.67 7.46
N ASP A 37 -15.74 27.11 8.23
CA ASP A 37 -15.40 26.21 9.35
C ASP A 37 -14.89 24.87 8.84
N THR A 38 -15.50 24.34 7.80
CA THR A 38 -15.04 23.12 7.14
C THR A 38 -13.70 23.34 6.45
N THR A 39 -13.51 24.49 5.82
CA THR A 39 -12.23 24.85 5.19
C THR A 39 -11.08 24.90 6.20
N ARG A 40 -11.30 25.41 7.41
CA ARG A 40 -10.28 25.48 8.47
C ARG A 40 -9.87 24.11 9.00
N ARG A 41 -10.75 23.12 8.94
CA ARG A 41 -10.52 21.75 9.40
C ARG A 41 -9.98 20.84 8.31
N THR A 42 -10.05 21.27 7.04
CA THR A 42 -9.53 20.50 5.90
C THR A 42 -8.09 20.91 5.62
N ILE A 43 -7.18 19.97 5.77
CA ILE A 43 -5.75 20.18 5.54
C ILE A 43 -5.27 19.41 4.30
N ALA A 44 -4.40 20.05 3.52
CA ALA A 44 -3.74 19.43 2.37
C ALA A 44 -2.40 18.84 2.78
N GLY A 45 -2.09 17.68 2.27
CA GLY A 45 -0.79 17.05 2.47
C GLY A 45 -0.44 16.06 1.38
N ALA A 46 0.71 15.44 1.56
CA ALA A 46 1.25 14.43 0.68
C ALA A 46 1.54 13.15 1.46
N TYR A 47 1.26 12.03 0.82
CA TYR A 47 1.46 10.69 1.32
C TYR A 47 2.28 9.89 0.30
N HIS A 48 3.05 8.92 0.74
CA HIS A 48 3.97 8.10 -0.01
C HIS A 48 5.15 8.93 -0.55
N ILE A 49 6.15 9.13 0.29
CA ILE A 49 7.30 9.99 0.02
C ILE A 49 8.56 9.29 0.51
N HIS A 50 9.58 9.22 -0.33
CA HIS A 50 10.87 8.66 -0.01
C HIS A 50 11.91 9.74 0.24
N SER A 51 12.66 9.60 1.33
CA SER A 51 13.81 10.45 1.64
C SER A 51 15.13 9.76 1.27
N ASN A 52 16.25 10.46 1.49
CA ASN A 52 17.60 9.88 1.34
C ASN A 52 17.94 8.81 2.39
N ARG A 53 16.98 8.47 3.26
CA ARG A 53 17.07 7.32 4.16
C ARG A 53 16.90 6.00 3.40
N SER A 54 16.12 6.00 2.31
CA SER A 54 16.00 4.88 1.37
C SER A 54 16.57 5.26 0.00
N ASP A 55 15.74 5.62 -0.95
CA ASP A 55 16.11 5.87 -2.35
C ASP A 55 15.62 7.23 -2.88
N GLY A 56 15.09 8.08 -2.02
CA GLY A 56 14.81 9.47 -2.35
C GLY A 56 16.07 10.34 -2.42
N ALA A 57 15.95 11.50 -3.06
CA ALA A 57 17.08 12.39 -3.36
C ALA A 57 17.42 13.38 -2.22
N ALA A 58 16.48 13.66 -1.30
CA ALA A 58 16.63 14.70 -0.28
C ALA A 58 16.37 14.18 1.13
N ASP A 59 16.87 14.89 2.11
CA ASP A 59 16.56 14.62 3.51
C ASP A 59 15.17 15.18 3.91
N LYS A 60 14.71 14.80 5.07
CA LYS A 60 13.41 15.17 5.64
C LYS A 60 13.21 16.69 5.71
N ASP A 61 14.25 17.44 6.04
CA ASP A 61 14.18 18.91 6.18
C ASP A 61 13.93 19.58 4.83
N ALA A 62 14.69 19.20 3.80
CA ALA A 62 14.50 19.70 2.44
C ALA A 62 13.15 19.28 1.83
N ILE A 63 12.66 18.07 2.13
CA ILE A 63 11.33 17.62 1.71
C ILE A 63 10.24 18.45 2.38
N ALA A 64 10.36 18.74 3.68
CA ALA A 64 9.42 19.58 4.41
C ALA A 64 9.39 21.02 3.90
N ALA A 65 10.56 21.58 3.55
CA ALA A 65 10.64 22.90 2.91
C ALA A 65 9.94 22.91 1.53
N ALA A 66 10.13 21.87 0.72
CA ALA A 66 9.42 21.74 -0.56
C ALA A 66 7.89 21.61 -0.37
N ALA A 67 7.45 20.93 0.70
CA ALA A 67 6.03 20.81 1.05
C ALA A 67 5.44 22.14 1.52
N GLU A 68 6.18 22.94 2.29
CA GLU A 68 5.78 24.30 2.67
C GLU A 68 5.61 25.20 1.45
N HIS A 69 6.57 25.20 0.53
CA HIS A 69 6.49 25.94 -0.74
C HIS A 69 5.30 25.51 -1.60
N ALA A 70 4.93 24.23 -1.57
CA ALA A 70 3.72 23.71 -2.21
C ALA A 70 2.42 24.03 -1.44
N GLY A 71 2.51 24.64 -0.25
CA GLY A 71 1.37 25.03 0.58
C GLY A 71 0.77 23.88 1.41
N LEU A 72 1.47 22.76 1.56
CA LEU A 72 1.03 21.61 2.33
C LEU A 72 1.09 21.86 3.85
N LYS A 73 0.26 21.16 4.61
CA LYS A 73 0.20 21.21 6.07
C LYS A 73 0.75 19.95 6.72
N PHE A 74 0.80 18.83 5.99
CA PHE A 74 1.43 17.59 6.46
C PHE A 74 2.11 16.83 5.32
N ILE A 75 3.06 16.01 5.69
CA ILE A 75 3.67 14.97 4.85
C ILE A 75 3.79 13.67 5.64
N ILE A 76 3.62 12.54 4.95
CA ILE A 76 3.86 11.20 5.49
C ILE A 76 5.01 10.58 4.70
N LEU A 77 6.16 10.43 5.36
CA LEU A 77 7.36 9.78 4.81
C LEU A 77 7.22 8.28 4.95
N THR A 78 7.53 7.55 3.89
CA THR A 78 7.33 6.10 3.79
C THR A 78 8.58 5.40 3.27
N ASP A 79 9.74 5.81 3.74
CA ASP A 79 11.01 5.20 3.33
C ASP A 79 10.96 3.68 3.35
N HIS A 80 11.58 3.03 2.37
CA HIS A 80 11.69 1.57 2.31
C HIS A 80 12.33 1.00 3.57
N GLY A 81 11.76 -0.08 4.09
CA GLY A 81 12.25 -0.74 5.29
C GLY A 81 11.55 -2.06 5.59
N ASP A 82 11.99 -2.71 6.65
CA ASP A 82 11.44 -3.96 7.15
C ASP A 82 10.58 -3.79 8.42
N GLY A 83 10.23 -2.56 8.76
CA GLY A 83 9.44 -2.23 9.93
C GLY A 83 10.17 -2.29 11.28
N THR A 84 11.42 -2.74 11.34
CA THR A 84 12.15 -2.89 12.62
C THR A 84 12.78 -1.60 13.15
N ARG A 85 12.88 -0.58 12.31
CA ARG A 85 13.31 0.74 12.74
C ARG A 85 12.22 1.42 13.56
N THR A 86 12.59 2.00 14.69
CA THR A 86 11.67 2.85 15.44
C THR A 86 11.32 4.09 14.60
N PRO A 87 10.03 4.36 14.35
CA PRO A 87 9.63 5.59 13.66
C PRO A 87 10.10 6.84 14.40
N ASP A 88 10.49 7.86 13.64
CA ASP A 88 10.77 9.16 14.22
C ASP A 88 9.50 9.73 14.86
N PRO A 89 9.57 10.41 16.00
CA PRO A 89 8.40 11.09 16.54
C PRO A 89 7.90 12.17 15.57
N PRO A 90 6.57 12.40 15.49
CA PRO A 90 6.01 13.48 14.70
C PRO A 90 6.63 14.83 15.06
N ALA A 91 6.91 15.65 14.07
CA ALA A 91 7.52 16.95 14.27
C ALA A 91 7.02 17.97 13.23
N TYR A 92 6.98 19.23 13.63
CA TYR A 92 6.81 20.33 12.68
C TYR A 92 8.16 20.78 12.12
N LEU A 93 8.33 20.72 10.80
CA LEU A 93 9.46 21.28 10.07
C LEU A 93 8.91 22.28 9.05
N HIS A 94 9.46 23.49 9.01
CA HIS A 94 8.95 24.57 8.12
C HIS A 94 7.42 24.81 8.23
N GLY A 95 6.83 24.56 9.40
CA GLY A 95 5.37 24.67 9.59
C GLY A 95 4.54 23.53 8.99
N VAL A 96 5.19 22.46 8.50
CA VAL A 96 4.59 21.24 7.97
C VAL A 96 4.70 20.12 9.00
N LEU A 97 3.60 19.45 9.31
CA LEU A 97 3.58 18.27 10.17
C LEU A 97 4.19 17.08 9.42
N CYS A 98 5.33 16.60 9.90
CA CYS A 98 6.03 15.44 9.34
C CYS A 98 5.73 14.19 10.16
N VAL A 99 5.17 13.17 9.52
CA VAL A 99 4.88 11.86 10.11
C VAL A 99 5.75 10.81 9.43
N ASP A 100 6.32 9.91 10.22
CA ASP A 100 7.20 8.84 9.76
C ASP A 100 6.42 7.52 9.68
N ALA A 101 6.57 6.81 8.58
CA ALA A 101 5.97 5.52 8.29
C ALA A 101 7.00 4.63 7.58
N VAL A 102 6.57 3.50 7.03
CA VAL A 102 7.47 2.58 6.31
C VAL A 102 6.76 1.92 5.14
N GLU A 103 7.43 1.82 4.01
CA GLU A 103 7.03 0.99 2.89
C GLU A 103 7.78 -0.35 2.94
N ILE A 104 7.02 -1.45 3.06
CA ILE A 104 7.54 -2.81 3.22
C ILE A 104 7.40 -3.55 1.89
N SER A 105 8.51 -4.07 1.37
CA SER A 105 8.51 -4.92 0.18
C SER A 105 8.06 -6.34 0.53
N THR A 106 7.09 -6.86 -0.21
CA THR A 106 6.60 -8.25 -0.11
C THR A 106 6.95 -9.06 -1.36
N ASN A 107 6.59 -10.33 -1.38
CA ASN A 107 6.72 -11.18 -2.58
C ASN A 107 5.63 -10.89 -3.63
N GLY A 108 4.68 -10.04 -3.32
CA GLY A 108 3.54 -9.73 -4.18
C GLY A 108 3.12 -8.27 -4.13
N GLY A 109 4.08 -7.35 -4.20
CA GLY A 109 3.88 -5.91 -4.20
C GLY A 109 4.42 -5.24 -2.93
N HIS A 110 4.17 -3.94 -2.81
CA HIS A 110 4.59 -3.15 -1.66
C HIS A 110 3.42 -2.78 -0.75
N PHE A 111 3.73 -2.57 0.51
CA PHE A 111 2.75 -2.31 1.56
C PHE A 111 3.22 -1.22 2.50
N VAL A 112 2.50 -0.12 2.56
CA VAL A 112 2.80 0.98 3.49
C VAL A 112 2.13 0.73 4.83
N ALA A 113 2.92 0.78 5.89
CA ALA A 113 2.45 0.68 7.27
C ALA A 113 2.52 2.05 7.95
N LEU A 114 1.36 2.64 8.21
CA LEU A 114 1.20 3.89 8.95
C LEU A 114 0.98 3.61 10.43
N ASP A 115 1.44 4.53 11.29
CA ASP A 115 1.17 4.53 12.74
C ASP A 115 1.49 3.17 13.40
N MET A 116 2.58 2.55 12.98
CA MET A 116 3.04 1.26 13.46
C MET A 116 4.30 1.43 14.31
N PRO A 117 4.36 0.85 15.52
CA PRO A 117 5.61 0.82 16.29
C PRO A 117 6.65 -0.07 15.61
N ALA A 118 7.90 -0.01 16.08
CA ALA A 118 8.95 -0.90 15.58
C ALA A 118 8.53 -2.37 15.70
N ALA A 119 8.67 -3.12 14.61
CA ALA A 119 8.40 -4.55 14.60
C ALA A 119 9.49 -5.33 15.36
N PRO A 120 9.15 -6.41 16.04
CA PRO A 120 10.12 -7.21 16.81
C PRO A 120 11.04 -8.06 15.93
N TYR A 121 10.75 -8.18 14.65
CA TYR A 121 11.54 -8.88 13.63
C TYR A 121 11.28 -8.26 12.26
N PRO A 122 12.15 -8.49 11.25
CA PRO A 122 11.95 -8.00 9.89
C PRO A 122 10.61 -8.44 9.30
N LEU A 123 9.80 -7.51 8.81
CA LEU A 123 8.57 -7.79 8.08
C LEU A 123 8.90 -7.99 6.60
N GLY A 124 8.29 -9.00 5.99
CA GLY A 124 8.50 -9.34 4.59
C GLY A 124 7.93 -10.71 4.26
N GLY A 125 8.13 -11.16 3.02
CA GLY A 125 7.62 -12.45 2.55
C GLY A 125 6.24 -12.33 1.91
N GLU A 126 5.30 -13.16 2.31
CA GLU A 126 3.95 -13.21 1.75
C GLU A 126 3.18 -11.92 2.06
N PRO A 127 2.43 -11.35 1.11
CA PRO A 127 1.70 -10.11 1.31
C PRO A 127 0.76 -10.14 2.51
N ASP A 128 -0.05 -11.17 2.63
CA ASP A 128 -1.01 -11.32 3.73
C ASP A 128 -0.34 -11.52 5.09
N ALA A 129 0.86 -12.11 5.13
CA ALA A 129 1.65 -12.21 6.35
C ALA A 129 2.09 -10.82 6.85
N VAL A 130 2.50 -9.94 5.93
CA VAL A 130 2.85 -8.55 6.26
C VAL A 130 1.61 -7.77 6.70
N VAL A 131 0.48 -7.93 6.00
CA VAL A 131 -0.80 -7.32 6.40
C VAL A 131 -1.22 -7.74 7.81
N GLU A 132 -1.12 -9.05 8.12
CA GLU A 132 -1.40 -9.59 9.46
C GLU A 132 -0.50 -8.96 10.53
N ASP A 133 0.81 -8.86 10.26
CA ASP A 133 1.78 -8.29 11.20
C ASP A 133 1.54 -6.80 11.46
N VAL A 134 1.34 -6.01 10.41
CA VAL A 134 1.02 -4.58 10.54
C VAL A 134 -0.22 -4.38 11.39
N LYS A 135 -1.28 -5.15 11.13
CA LYS A 135 -2.52 -5.10 11.90
C LYS A 135 -2.34 -5.54 13.35
N ARG A 136 -1.60 -6.63 13.59
CA ARG A 136 -1.29 -7.14 14.93
C ARG A 136 -0.49 -6.14 15.75
N LEU A 137 0.38 -5.36 15.11
CA LEU A 137 1.16 -4.29 15.73
C LEU A 137 0.36 -2.98 15.93
N GLY A 138 -0.91 -2.93 15.49
CA GLY A 138 -1.78 -1.75 15.61
C GLY A 138 -1.59 -0.72 14.50
N GLY A 139 -0.77 -1.03 13.49
CA GLY A 139 -0.58 -0.20 12.30
C GLY A 139 -1.83 -0.13 11.43
N PHE A 140 -1.82 0.78 10.47
CA PHE A 140 -2.82 0.93 9.42
C PHE A 140 -2.15 0.69 8.07
N GLY A 141 -2.55 -0.38 7.39
CA GLY A 141 -1.84 -0.90 6.25
C GLY A 141 -2.49 -0.56 4.91
N ILE A 142 -1.70 0.00 3.99
CA ILE A 142 -2.15 0.47 2.68
C ILE A 142 -1.37 -0.25 1.59
N VAL A 143 -2.08 -0.82 0.62
CA VAL A 143 -1.47 -1.38 -0.60
C VAL A 143 -0.93 -0.25 -1.45
N ALA A 144 0.38 -0.24 -1.69
CA ALA A 144 1.05 0.76 -2.52
C ALA A 144 1.00 0.39 -4.00
N HIS A 145 0.85 1.39 -4.88
CA HIS A 145 0.90 1.28 -6.36
C HIS A 145 0.42 -0.08 -6.92
N PRO A 146 -0.84 -0.51 -6.60
CA PRO A 146 -1.32 -1.88 -6.85
C PRO A 146 -1.33 -2.29 -8.32
N ASP A 147 -1.47 -1.34 -9.23
CA ASP A 147 -1.52 -1.52 -10.68
C ASP A 147 -0.19 -1.25 -11.39
N SER A 148 0.91 -1.22 -10.64
CA SER A 148 2.24 -1.01 -11.24
C SER A 148 2.48 -1.97 -12.40
N PRO A 149 2.96 -1.49 -13.56
CA PRO A 149 3.29 -2.35 -14.69
C PRO A 149 4.50 -3.25 -14.43
N ARG A 150 5.17 -3.08 -13.29
CA ARG A 150 6.25 -3.95 -12.82
C ARG A 150 5.68 -5.04 -11.92
N PRO A 151 5.71 -6.32 -12.32
CA PRO A 151 5.09 -7.42 -11.55
C PRO A 151 5.59 -7.55 -10.10
N GLN A 152 6.83 -7.15 -9.83
CA GLN A 152 7.40 -7.17 -8.48
C GLN A 152 6.90 -6.05 -7.57
N LEU A 153 6.28 -5.00 -8.13
CA LEU A 153 5.70 -3.88 -7.41
C LEU A 153 4.18 -3.98 -7.33
N ALA A 154 3.55 -4.62 -8.32
CA ALA A 154 2.11 -4.80 -8.40
C ALA A 154 1.59 -5.70 -7.29
N TRP A 155 0.44 -5.32 -6.71
CA TRP A 155 -0.20 -6.11 -5.67
C TRP A 155 -0.91 -7.34 -6.25
N ASN A 156 -0.68 -8.51 -5.66
CA ASN A 156 -1.24 -9.77 -6.16
C ASN A 156 -2.13 -10.54 -5.15
N ASP A 157 -2.26 -10.06 -3.91
CA ASP A 157 -3.09 -10.72 -2.89
C ASP A 157 -4.27 -9.84 -2.46
N TRP A 158 -5.30 -9.81 -3.30
CA TRP A 158 -6.52 -9.01 -3.07
C TRP A 158 -7.42 -9.56 -1.96
N ASP A 159 -7.20 -10.80 -1.52
CA ASP A 159 -7.93 -11.42 -0.40
C ASP A 159 -7.35 -11.01 0.97
N ALA A 160 -6.14 -10.49 1.01
CA ALA A 160 -5.52 -10.00 2.24
C ALA A 160 -6.35 -8.88 2.89
N PRO A 161 -6.52 -8.90 4.24
CA PRO A 161 -7.40 -7.97 4.92
C PRO A 161 -6.73 -6.60 5.23
N PHE A 162 -6.11 -5.98 4.24
CA PHE A 162 -5.50 -4.65 4.36
C PHE A 162 -6.55 -3.55 4.62
N ASP A 163 -6.13 -2.38 5.13
CA ASP A 163 -7.02 -1.31 5.56
C ASP A 163 -7.25 -0.26 4.47
N GLY A 164 -6.32 -0.09 3.56
CA GLY A 164 -6.40 0.89 2.48
C GLY A 164 -5.70 0.48 1.20
N ILE A 165 -5.91 1.28 0.16
CA ILE A 165 -5.34 1.08 -1.18
C ILE A 165 -4.97 2.45 -1.78
N GLU A 166 -3.90 2.50 -2.55
CA GLU A 166 -3.65 3.61 -3.45
C GLU A 166 -4.51 3.45 -4.70
N TRP A 167 -5.50 4.33 -4.87
CA TRP A 167 -6.33 4.32 -6.07
C TRP A 167 -5.65 5.01 -7.25
N LEU A 168 -4.65 5.89 -6.98
CA LEU A 168 -3.78 6.54 -7.95
C LEU A 168 -2.35 6.52 -7.40
N SER A 169 -1.38 6.16 -8.23
CA SER A 169 0.04 6.23 -7.91
C SER A 169 0.79 6.95 -9.04
N ALA A 170 1.48 8.04 -8.69
CA ALA A 170 2.24 8.79 -9.69
C ALA A 170 3.39 7.97 -10.30
N ASP A 171 3.95 7.01 -9.57
CA ASP A 171 4.98 6.09 -10.10
C ASP A 171 4.41 5.13 -11.15
N SER A 172 3.21 4.59 -10.95
CA SER A 172 2.55 3.74 -11.94
C SER A 172 2.25 4.51 -13.23
N GLU A 173 1.67 5.70 -13.11
CA GLU A 173 1.22 6.53 -14.23
C GLU A 173 2.35 6.92 -15.22
N TRP A 174 3.57 7.19 -14.74
CA TRP A 174 4.66 7.47 -15.66
C TRP A 174 5.30 6.20 -16.25
N ARG A 175 5.15 5.04 -15.59
CA ARG A 175 5.77 3.77 -16.03
C ARG A 175 5.00 3.05 -17.11
N ASP A 176 3.69 3.20 -17.15
CA ASP A 176 2.83 2.57 -18.17
C ASP A 176 2.65 3.47 -19.41
N GLU A 177 3.12 4.72 -19.33
CA GLU A 177 2.97 5.68 -20.39
C GLU A 177 3.90 5.45 -21.60
N SER A 178 3.38 5.83 -22.77
CA SER A 178 4.13 5.79 -24.01
C SER A 178 5.32 6.77 -23.99
N ARG A 179 6.43 6.39 -24.61
CA ARG A 179 7.62 7.26 -24.74
C ARG A 179 7.31 8.62 -25.36
N LEU A 180 6.32 8.69 -26.26
CA LEU A 180 5.92 9.95 -26.90
C LEU A 180 5.23 10.89 -25.90
N ARG A 181 4.27 10.38 -25.08
CA ARG A 181 3.62 11.17 -24.04
C ARG A 181 4.62 11.62 -22.99
N LEU A 182 5.53 10.73 -22.53
CA LEU A 182 6.60 11.09 -21.61
C LEU A 182 7.54 12.18 -22.15
N SER A 183 7.95 12.07 -23.42
CA SER A 183 8.81 13.10 -24.07
C SER A 183 8.09 14.44 -24.16
N ARG A 184 6.79 14.42 -24.46
CA ARG A 184 5.96 15.62 -24.48
C ARG A 184 5.83 16.22 -23.08
N ALA A 185 5.50 15.43 -22.06
CA ALA A 185 5.39 15.88 -20.68
C ALA A 185 6.72 16.47 -20.19
N LEU A 186 7.87 15.85 -20.52
CA LEU A 186 9.19 16.36 -20.17
C LEU A 186 9.47 17.75 -20.79
N LEU A 187 9.14 17.96 -22.06
CA LEU A 187 9.29 19.27 -22.70
C LEU A 187 8.38 20.33 -22.07
N GLN A 188 7.14 19.95 -21.75
CA GLN A 188 6.15 20.83 -21.12
C GLN A 188 6.47 21.12 -19.66
N TYR A 189 7.18 20.22 -18.97
CA TYR A 189 7.59 20.36 -17.58
C TYR A 189 8.39 21.65 -17.31
N PHE A 190 9.25 22.06 -18.22
CA PHE A 190 10.03 23.30 -18.08
C PHE A 190 9.19 24.58 -18.19
N VAL A 191 7.92 24.48 -18.61
CA VAL A 191 7.01 25.63 -18.76
C VAL A 191 5.86 25.57 -17.77
N ARG A 192 5.28 24.40 -17.55
CA ARG A 192 4.17 24.13 -16.62
C ARG A 192 4.39 22.80 -15.88
N PRO A 193 5.25 22.78 -14.85
CA PRO A 193 5.70 21.53 -14.22
C PRO A 193 4.56 20.61 -13.75
N ALA A 194 3.73 21.06 -12.82
CA ALA A 194 2.67 20.23 -12.24
C ALA A 194 1.58 19.84 -13.27
N PRO A 195 1.05 20.74 -14.14
CA PRO A 195 0.16 20.35 -15.22
C PRO A 195 0.78 19.37 -16.23
N ALA A 196 2.09 19.45 -16.48
CA ALA A 196 2.78 18.51 -17.35
C ALA A 196 2.83 17.10 -16.73
N LEU A 197 3.07 17.00 -15.41
CA LEU A 197 2.97 15.71 -14.71
C LEU A 197 1.54 15.17 -14.73
N ALA A 198 0.54 16.00 -14.40
CA ALA A 198 -0.84 15.54 -14.44
C ALA A 198 -1.29 15.10 -15.84
N SER A 199 -0.67 15.62 -16.92
CA SER A 199 -1.05 15.28 -18.31
C SER A 199 -0.82 13.82 -18.70
N ILE A 200 -0.07 13.06 -17.91
CA ILE A 200 0.16 11.64 -18.13
C ILE A 200 -0.82 10.74 -17.36
N PHE A 201 -1.63 11.31 -16.46
CA PHE A 201 -2.58 10.52 -15.67
C PHE A 201 -3.76 10.05 -16.52
N ASP A 202 -4.22 8.86 -16.22
CA ASP A 202 -5.50 8.36 -16.70
C ASP A 202 -6.29 7.68 -15.56
N ARG A 203 -7.47 7.15 -15.89
CA ARG A 203 -8.31 6.49 -14.89
C ARG A 203 -7.79 5.08 -14.61
N PRO A 204 -7.35 4.75 -13.40
CA PRO A 204 -6.89 3.41 -13.05
C PRO A 204 -8.08 2.44 -12.90
N VAL A 205 -8.62 2.01 -14.03
CA VAL A 205 -9.90 1.24 -14.12
C VAL A 205 -9.83 -0.05 -13.32
N ALA A 206 -8.72 -0.79 -13.40
CA ALA A 206 -8.55 -2.05 -12.70
C ALA A 206 -8.54 -1.85 -11.18
N THR A 207 -7.81 -0.84 -10.70
CA THR A 207 -7.72 -0.49 -9.28
C THR A 207 -9.07 -0.07 -8.72
N PHE A 208 -9.83 0.78 -9.45
CA PHE A 208 -11.19 1.12 -9.04
C PHE A 208 -12.10 -0.10 -8.96
N ALA A 209 -12.03 -1.02 -9.94
CA ALA A 209 -12.84 -2.24 -9.92
C ALA A 209 -12.53 -3.12 -8.70
N HIS A 210 -11.25 -3.27 -8.34
CA HIS A 210 -10.86 -3.97 -7.10
C HIS A 210 -11.34 -3.24 -5.85
N TRP A 211 -11.18 -1.93 -5.80
CA TRP A 211 -11.63 -1.13 -4.65
C TRP A 211 -13.13 -1.23 -4.43
N ASP A 212 -13.91 -1.08 -5.50
CA ASP A 212 -15.38 -1.20 -5.45
C ASP A 212 -15.82 -2.62 -5.03
N ALA A 213 -15.17 -3.66 -5.55
CA ALA A 213 -15.45 -5.04 -5.14
C ALA A 213 -15.13 -5.29 -3.65
N LEU A 214 -14.01 -4.77 -3.15
CA LEU A 214 -13.62 -4.90 -1.75
C LEU A 214 -14.56 -4.14 -0.82
N THR A 215 -14.94 -2.90 -1.18
CA THR A 215 -15.79 -2.05 -0.35
C THR A 215 -17.23 -2.55 -0.26
N ALA A 216 -17.67 -3.39 -1.17
CA ALA A 216 -18.93 -4.13 -1.03
C ALA A 216 -18.94 -5.10 0.18
N HIS A 217 -17.76 -5.51 0.67
CA HIS A 217 -17.63 -6.53 1.73
C HIS A 217 -16.97 -6.03 3.02
N ARG A 218 -16.14 -5.00 2.94
CA ARG A 218 -15.40 -4.45 4.09
C ARG A 218 -14.97 -3.00 3.85
N PRO A 219 -14.76 -2.21 4.91
CA PRO A 219 -14.17 -0.88 4.75
C PRO A 219 -12.76 -0.98 4.17
N VAL A 220 -12.49 -0.15 3.16
CA VAL A 220 -11.16 0.05 2.56
C VAL A 220 -11.00 1.52 2.24
N VAL A 221 -9.98 2.16 2.81
CA VAL A 221 -9.67 3.58 2.57
C VAL A 221 -8.88 3.74 1.28
N GLY A 222 -9.29 4.64 0.40
CA GLY A 222 -8.55 5.02 -0.81
C GLY A 222 -7.70 6.27 -0.58
N LEU A 223 -6.43 6.21 -0.92
CA LEU A 223 -5.50 7.32 -0.93
C LEU A 223 -4.88 7.46 -2.33
N ALA A 224 -4.23 8.59 -2.60
CA ALA A 224 -3.35 8.71 -3.76
C ALA A 224 -1.90 8.81 -3.30
N GLY A 225 -1.06 7.90 -3.78
CA GLY A 225 0.36 7.84 -3.49
C GLY A 225 1.15 8.72 -4.45
N ILE A 226 1.89 9.70 -3.93
CA ILE A 226 2.77 10.51 -4.78
C ILE A 226 4.00 9.71 -5.21
N ASP A 227 4.47 8.83 -4.34
CA ASP A 227 5.68 8.04 -4.52
C ASP A 227 6.88 8.89 -4.95
N ALA A 228 7.05 10.02 -4.22
CA ALA A 228 8.00 11.07 -4.59
C ALA A 228 9.41 10.71 -4.16
N HIS A 229 10.32 10.65 -5.14
CA HIS A 229 11.75 10.39 -4.92
C HIS A 229 12.64 11.61 -5.19
N GLY A 230 12.09 12.74 -5.69
CA GLY A 230 12.86 13.93 -6.06
C GLY A 230 13.73 13.73 -7.30
N GLY A 231 13.33 12.90 -8.25
CA GLY A 231 13.98 12.66 -9.52
C GLY A 231 13.70 11.29 -10.10
N ILE A 232 13.83 11.14 -11.42
CA ILE A 232 13.62 9.89 -12.16
C ILE A 232 14.97 9.28 -12.55
N GLY A 233 15.12 7.97 -12.35
CA GLY A 233 16.20 7.16 -12.89
C GLY A 233 17.18 6.61 -11.85
N ARG A 234 17.94 5.59 -12.24
CA ARG A 234 19.04 5.05 -11.44
C ARG A 234 20.19 6.03 -11.50
N GLY A 235 20.45 6.76 -10.43
CA GLY A 235 21.66 7.56 -10.28
C GLY A 235 22.90 6.67 -10.24
N LEU A 236 24.02 7.22 -10.70
CA LEU A 236 25.33 6.60 -10.48
C LEU A 236 25.64 6.63 -8.98
N GLU A 237 26.07 5.50 -8.43
CA GLU A 237 26.57 5.43 -7.06
C GLU A 237 27.89 6.21 -6.97
N GLU A 238 27.85 7.39 -6.40
CA GLU A 238 29.03 8.13 -6.01
C GLU A 238 29.04 8.25 -4.49
N GLY A 239 29.95 7.51 -3.85
CA GLY A 239 30.09 7.51 -2.39
C GLY A 239 28.89 6.92 -1.61
N GLY A 240 28.14 5.96 -2.19
CA GLY A 240 27.01 5.30 -1.53
C GLY A 240 25.69 6.09 -1.54
N LYS A 241 25.64 7.24 -2.20
CA LYS A 241 24.41 8.02 -2.39
C LYS A 241 23.95 7.95 -3.84
N ARG A 242 22.74 7.50 -4.06
CA ARG A 242 22.10 7.52 -5.39
C ARG A 242 21.82 8.95 -5.78
N ARG A 243 22.34 9.38 -6.94
CA ARG A 243 21.92 10.64 -7.57
C ARG A 243 20.97 10.32 -8.71
N PRO A 244 19.81 10.99 -8.82
CA PRO A 244 18.89 10.78 -9.92
C PRO A 244 19.55 11.05 -11.27
N ALA A 245 19.31 10.21 -12.26
CA ALA A 245 19.94 10.32 -13.60
C ALA A 245 19.57 11.63 -14.32
N LEU A 246 18.39 12.20 -14.05
CA LEU A 246 17.88 13.47 -14.61
C LEU A 246 17.84 14.60 -13.56
N GLY A 247 18.71 14.58 -12.56
CA GLY A 247 18.69 15.57 -11.49
C GLY A 247 17.43 15.48 -10.63
N THR A 248 16.78 16.61 -10.36
CA THR A 248 15.58 16.71 -9.51
C THR A 248 14.28 16.82 -10.31
N ILE A 249 14.14 16.10 -11.42
CA ILE A 249 12.94 16.11 -12.26
C ILE A 249 12.23 14.75 -12.13
N PRO A 250 10.96 14.72 -11.65
CA PRO A 250 10.25 15.83 -11.00
C PRO A 250 10.86 16.18 -9.63
N SER A 251 10.81 17.46 -9.25
CA SER A 251 11.16 17.87 -7.90
C SER A 251 10.05 17.48 -6.90
N TYR A 252 10.38 17.36 -5.61
CA TYR A 252 9.36 17.14 -4.57
C TYR A 252 8.27 18.22 -4.61
N GLU A 253 8.64 19.49 -4.69
CA GLU A 253 7.69 20.60 -4.78
C GLU A 253 6.72 20.43 -5.95
N THR A 254 7.22 20.11 -7.14
CA THR A 254 6.36 19.88 -8.32
C THR A 254 5.44 18.68 -8.12
N SER A 255 5.95 17.59 -7.56
CA SER A 255 5.13 16.41 -7.24
C SER A 255 4.02 16.77 -6.27
N PHE A 256 4.30 17.54 -5.23
CA PHE A 256 3.32 18.02 -4.24
C PHE A 256 2.29 18.98 -4.81
N GLN A 257 2.64 19.74 -5.84
CA GLN A 257 1.72 20.63 -6.56
C GLN A 257 0.86 19.90 -7.61
N THR A 258 1.12 18.61 -7.89
CA THR A 258 0.38 17.86 -8.91
C THR A 258 -0.96 17.38 -8.37
N PHE A 259 -0.96 16.70 -7.23
CA PHE A 259 -2.16 16.31 -6.50
C PHE A 259 -1.88 16.22 -5.00
N THR A 260 -2.92 16.33 -4.21
CA THR A 260 -2.83 16.30 -2.75
C THR A 260 -3.90 15.40 -2.14
N THR A 261 -3.54 14.86 -0.99
CA THR A 261 -4.48 14.21 -0.06
C THR A 261 -5.06 15.28 0.86
N ARG A 262 -6.38 15.42 0.86
CA ARG A 262 -7.13 16.34 1.73
C ARG A 262 -7.71 15.55 2.89
N VAL A 263 -7.38 15.95 4.11
CA VAL A 263 -7.85 15.29 5.34
C VAL A 263 -8.73 16.24 6.11
N ILE A 264 -9.93 15.77 6.48
CA ILE A 264 -10.89 16.54 7.27
C ILE A 264 -10.70 16.17 8.74
N LEU A 265 -10.19 17.10 9.53
CA LEU A 265 -9.97 16.93 10.97
C LEU A 265 -11.23 17.28 11.77
N ASP A 266 -11.34 16.75 12.99
CA ASP A 266 -12.41 17.16 13.94
C ASP A 266 -12.19 18.57 14.46
N GLN A 267 -10.92 18.94 14.68
CA GLN A 267 -10.49 20.26 15.13
C GLN A 267 -9.31 20.74 14.27
N PRO A 268 -9.11 22.03 14.10
CA PRO A 268 -7.91 22.57 13.45
C PRO A 268 -6.64 22.07 14.13
N LEU A 269 -5.51 22.07 13.41
CA LEU A 269 -4.21 21.72 13.96
C LEU A 269 -3.90 22.61 15.17
N SER A 270 -3.42 21.99 16.24
CA SER A 270 -3.13 22.64 17.52
C SER A 270 -1.72 23.24 17.58
N GLY A 271 -0.79 22.74 16.74
CA GLY A 271 0.63 23.02 16.80
C GLY A 271 1.43 22.06 17.68
N ASP A 272 0.77 21.12 18.40
CA ASP A 272 1.42 19.99 19.05
C ASP A 272 1.50 18.82 18.06
N ALA A 273 2.71 18.51 17.60
CA ALA A 273 2.93 17.55 16.54
C ALA A 273 2.38 16.15 16.87
N SER A 274 2.50 15.71 18.13
CA SER A 274 2.04 14.39 18.53
C SER A 274 0.51 14.30 18.58
N SER A 275 -0.17 15.36 19.03
CA SER A 275 -1.63 15.45 19.05
C SER A 275 -2.18 15.54 17.64
N ASP A 276 -1.56 16.38 16.83
CA ASP A 276 -1.99 16.64 15.45
C ASP A 276 -1.78 15.40 14.55
N ALA A 277 -0.68 14.66 14.75
CA ALA A 277 -0.46 13.38 14.06
C ALA A 277 -1.51 12.33 14.44
N ARG A 278 -1.90 12.23 15.71
CA ARG A 278 -2.99 11.31 16.12
C ARG A 278 -4.32 11.70 15.48
N SER A 279 -4.64 13.00 15.44
CA SER A 279 -5.86 13.52 14.79
C SER A 279 -5.86 13.24 13.27
N LEU A 280 -4.71 13.45 12.62
CA LEU A 280 -4.50 13.13 11.21
C LEU A 280 -4.73 11.64 10.95
N MET A 281 -4.08 10.77 11.72
CA MET A 281 -4.20 9.31 11.56
C MET A 281 -5.61 8.81 11.86
N ALA A 282 -6.28 9.37 12.88
CA ALA A 282 -7.68 9.04 13.18
C ALA A 282 -8.61 9.39 11.99
N SER A 283 -8.43 10.55 11.36
CA SER A 283 -9.21 10.95 10.19
C SER A 283 -8.93 10.05 8.99
N ILE A 284 -7.67 9.70 8.73
CA ILE A 284 -7.31 8.76 7.66
C ILE A 284 -7.94 7.39 7.88
N ARG A 285 -7.80 6.81 9.08
CA ARG A 285 -8.38 5.50 9.45
C ARG A 285 -9.90 5.47 9.27
N ASN A 286 -10.58 6.59 9.49
CA ASN A 286 -12.03 6.73 9.35
C ASN A 286 -12.48 7.11 7.93
N GLY A 287 -11.58 7.17 6.95
CA GLY A 287 -11.89 7.52 5.57
C GLY A 287 -12.32 8.98 5.37
N ARG A 288 -12.04 9.87 6.34
CA ARG A 288 -12.31 11.32 6.22
C ARG A 288 -11.23 12.01 5.38
N VAL A 289 -11.07 11.49 4.18
CA VAL A 289 -10.01 11.82 3.24
C VAL A 289 -10.58 11.85 1.83
N PHE A 290 -10.14 12.80 1.03
CA PHE A 290 -10.37 12.82 -0.41
C PHE A 290 -9.10 13.28 -1.14
N THR A 291 -8.96 12.90 -2.40
CA THR A 291 -7.83 13.32 -3.26
C THR A 291 -8.28 14.38 -4.22
N VAL A 292 -7.42 15.37 -4.49
CA VAL A 292 -7.63 16.40 -5.52
C VAL A 292 -6.41 16.48 -6.42
N ILE A 293 -6.60 16.47 -7.73
CA ILE A 293 -5.53 16.73 -8.72
C ILE A 293 -5.42 18.26 -8.91
N ASP A 294 -4.64 18.90 -8.04
CA ASP A 294 -4.51 20.36 -7.96
C ASP A 294 -3.95 20.98 -9.26
N ALA A 295 -3.18 20.21 -10.01
CA ALA A 295 -2.63 20.61 -11.31
C ALA A 295 -3.71 20.79 -12.40
N LEU A 296 -4.90 20.24 -12.22
CA LEU A 296 -6.05 20.42 -13.13
C LEU A 296 -6.93 21.59 -12.67
N ALA A 297 -7.29 21.61 -11.38
CA ALA A 297 -8.02 22.70 -10.77
C ALA A 297 -7.74 22.74 -9.27
N GLY A 298 -7.52 23.91 -8.71
CA GLY A 298 -7.20 24.08 -7.29
C GLY A 298 -8.41 24.18 -6.39
N SER A 299 -8.21 23.93 -5.10
CA SER A 299 -9.12 24.27 -3.99
C SER A 299 -10.50 23.61 -4.01
N GLY A 300 -10.64 22.41 -4.58
CA GLY A 300 -11.86 21.63 -4.51
C GLY A 300 -12.17 21.14 -3.10
N PHE A 301 -13.44 20.90 -2.85
CA PHE A 301 -13.92 20.41 -1.58
C PHE A 301 -15.04 19.39 -1.77
N LEU A 302 -15.02 18.35 -0.97
CA LEU A 302 -16.12 17.39 -0.84
C LEU A 302 -16.09 16.78 0.57
N ASP A 303 -17.22 16.87 1.25
CA ASP A 303 -17.41 16.21 2.56
C ASP A 303 -18.80 15.58 2.62
N VAL A 304 -18.90 14.44 3.28
CA VAL A 304 -20.15 13.77 3.59
C VAL A 304 -20.37 13.86 5.08
N ASP A 305 -21.33 14.67 5.50
CA ASP A 305 -21.68 14.88 6.90
C ASP A 305 -23.11 14.44 7.25
N SER A 306 -23.40 14.39 8.54
CA SER A 306 -24.74 14.14 9.04
C SER A 306 -25.19 15.32 9.90
N ASP A 307 -26.41 15.80 9.68
CA ASP A 307 -27.01 16.81 10.55
C ASP A 307 -27.51 16.20 11.87
N ALA A 308 -28.02 17.05 12.78
CA ALA A 308 -28.50 16.64 14.09
C ALA A 308 -29.68 15.63 14.03
N SER A 309 -30.34 15.50 12.89
CA SER A 309 -31.40 14.52 12.68
C SER A 309 -30.88 13.16 12.15
N GLY A 310 -29.57 13.07 11.86
CA GLY A 310 -28.94 11.92 11.21
C GLY A 310 -29.13 11.90 9.70
N GLN A 311 -29.67 12.97 9.10
CA GLN A 311 -29.76 13.11 7.65
C GLN A 311 -28.36 13.39 7.08
N GLN A 312 -27.96 12.60 6.09
CA GLN A 312 -26.64 12.74 5.45
C GLN A 312 -26.70 13.67 4.25
N TRP A 313 -25.64 14.45 4.13
CA TRP A 313 -25.46 15.47 3.12
C TRP A 313 -24.08 15.39 2.48
N VAL A 314 -24.01 15.68 1.19
CA VAL A 314 -22.76 15.85 0.46
C VAL A 314 -22.58 17.35 0.22
N ASN A 315 -21.58 17.93 0.89
CA ASN A 315 -21.20 19.33 0.67
C ASN A 315 -20.08 19.35 -0.37
N TYR A 316 -20.17 20.19 -1.36
CA TYR A 316 -19.18 20.23 -2.44
C TYR A 316 -18.89 21.64 -2.95
N ALA A 317 -17.65 21.83 -3.43
CA ALA A 317 -17.23 22.96 -4.26
C ALA A 317 -16.32 22.40 -5.37
N ILE A 318 -16.75 22.53 -6.61
CA ILE A 318 -16.14 21.90 -7.79
C ILE A 318 -15.94 22.93 -8.91
N PRO A 319 -15.05 22.68 -9.90
CA PRO A 319 -14.85 23.58 -11.03
C PRO A 319 -16.12 23.75 -11.88
N ASP A 320 -16.26 24.90 -12.51
CA ASP A 320 -17.31 25.12 -13.51
C ASP A 320 -17.23 24.08 -14.64
N GLY A 321 -18.37 23.51 -15.01
CA GLY A 321 -18.45 22.42 -15.98
C GLY A 321 -17.99 21.04 -15.45
N GLY A 322 -17.60 20.95 -14.18
CA GLY A 322 -17.35 19.67 -13.53
C GLY A 322 -18.65 18.96 -13.20
N GLU A 323 -18.61 17.63 -13.16
CA GLU A 323 -19.75 16.77 -12.83
C GLU A 323 -19.48 16.01 -11.54
N LEU A 324 -20.36 16.16 -10.55
CA LEU A 324 -20.35 15.36 -9.33
C LEU A 324 -21.09 14.03 -9.60
N ILE A 325 -20.38 12.94 -9.63
CA ILE A 325 -20.90 11.59 -9.86
C ILE A 325 -20.90 10.82 -8.55
N MET A 326 -22.00 10.19 -8.21
CA MET A 326 -22.06 9.22 -7.11
C MET A 326 -21.85 7.81 -7.67
N ILE A 327 -20.94 7.06 -7.10
CA ILE A 327 -20.69 5.65 -7.40
C ILE A 327 -21.40 4.83 -6.35
N LYS A 328 -22.44 4.09 -6.76
CA LYS A 328 -23.26 3.22 -5.90
C LYS A 328 -22.87 1.77 -6.15
N ASP A 329 -22.34 1.08 -5.13
CA ASP A 329 -21.95 -0.33 -5.24
C ASP A 329 -21.09 -0.61 -6.50
N GLY A 330 -20.15 0.32 -6.83
CA GLY A 330 -19.28 0.24 -8.00
C GLY A 330 -19.89 0.72 -9.33
N HIS A 331 -21.13 1.24 -9.33
CA HIS A 331 -21.79 1.70 -10.54
C HIS A 331 -22.01 3.22 -10.56
N ASP A 332 -21.72 3.86 -11.70
CA ASP A 332 -21.98 5.28 -11.90
C ASP A 332 -23.46 5.62 -11.77
N SER A 333 -23.77 6.69 -11.06
CA SER A 333 -25.06 7.35 -11.12
C SER A 333 -25.08 8.45 -12.18
N ARG A 334 -26.25 9.07 -12.38
CA ARG A 334 -26.34 10.36 -13.08
C ARG A 334 -25.58 11.45 -12.30
N PRO A 335 -25.11 12.53 -12.97
CA PRO A 335 -24.59 13.69 -12.27
C PRO A 335 -25.62 14.26 -11.27
N LEU A 336 -25.15 14.60 -10.06
CA LEU A 336 -26.00 15.01 -8.94
C LEU A 336 -26.15 16.52 -8.81
N GLN A 337 -25.24 17.30 -9.43
CA GLN A 337 -25.08 18.71 -9.12
C GLN A 337 -26.06 19.65 -9.81
N GLU A 338 -26.33 20.76 -9.12
CA GLU A 338 -27.00 21.96 -9.63
C GLU A 338 -26.08 23.19 -9.46
N GLY A 339 -24.89 23.18 -10.10
CA GLY A 339 -23.92 24.29 -10.03
C GLY A 339 -22.57 23.91 -9.42
N PRO A 340 -21.63 24.87 -9.33
CA PRO A 340 -20.25 24.63 -8.92
C PRO A 340 -20.07 24.43 -7.41
N SER A 341 -21.07 24.75 -6.60
CA SER A 341 -21.05 24.49 -5.16
C SER A 341 -22.46 24.30 -4.64
N GLY A 342 -22.59 23.52 -3.58
CA GLY A 342 -23.88 23.26 -2.99
C GLY A 342 -23.85 22.15 -1.94
N ARG A 343 -25.05 21.74 -1.61
CA ARG A 343 -25.31 20.67 -0.66
C ARG A 343 -26.34 19.71 -1.24
N TYR A 344 -25.94 18.46 -1.47
CA TYR A 344 -26.83 17.43 -1.97
C TYR A 344 -27.31 16.56 -0.79
N ARG A 345 -28.62 16.36 -0.67
CA ARG A 345 -29.22 15.51 0.35
C ARG A 345 -29.22 14.06 -0.13
N LEU A 346 -28.58 13.16 0.59
CA LEU A 346 -28.67 11.74 0.32
C LEU A 346 -30.10 11.25 0.62
N SER A 347 -30.78 10.78 -0.42
CA SER A 347 -32.14 10.22 -0.32
C SER A 347 -32.12 8.81 0.28
N GLU A 348 -33.29 8.31 0.68
CA GLU A 348 -33.41 6.90 1.12
C GLU A 348 -33.10 5.92 -0.03
N GLU A 349 -33.36 6.31 -1.28
CA GLU A 349 -32.96 5.52 -2.45
C GLU A 349 -31.43 5.45 -2.60
N ASP A 350 -30.71 6.53 -2.30
CA ASP A 350 -29.24 6.53 -2.31
C ASP A 350 -28.67 5.63 -1.23
N LYS A 351 -29.29 5.62 -0.05
CA LYS A 351 -28.92 4.77 1.09
C LYS A 351 -29.31 3.30 0.93
N ASN A 352 -30.05 2.93 -0.11
CA ASN A 352 -30.31 1.53 -0.47
C ASN A 352 -29.05 0.80 -0.98
N ALA A 353 -28.06 1.53 -1.47
CA ALA A 353 -26.72 0.99 -1.72
C ALA A 353 -26.05 0.52 -0.42
N ALA A 354 -25.18 -0.47 -0.49
CA ALA A 354 -24.36 -0.86 0.65
C ALA A 354 -23.26 0.19 0.92
N VAL A 355 -22.75 0.76 -0.15
CA VAL A 355 -21.65 1.74 -0.14
C VAL A 355 -21.82 2.77 -1.25
N VAL A 356 -21.45 4.02 -0.97
CA VAL A 356 -21.33 5.07 -1.97
C VAL A 356 -19.99 5.79 -1.83
N ARG A 357 -19.41 6.21 -2.95
CA ARG A 357 -18.31 7.17 -3.01
C ARG A 357 -18.59 8.20 -4.09
N PHE A 358 -17.83 9.28 -4.11
CA PHE A 358 -18.05 10.37 -5.05
C PHE A 358 -16.82 10.63 -5.89
N GLU A 359 -17.04 10.90 -7.17
CA GLU A 359 -16.02 11.37 -8.10
C GLU A 359 -16.47 12.73 -8.66
N VAL A 360 -15.52 13.63 -8.86
CA VAL A 360 -15.75 14.80 -9.70
C VAL A 360 -14.97 14.63 -10.99
N ARG A 361 -15.70 14.67 -12.11
CA ARG A 361 -15.16 14.58 -13.46
C ARG A 361 -15.17 15.95 -14.10
N VAL A 362 -14.07 16.32 -14.75
CA VAL A 362 -13.93 17.61 -15.42
C VAL A 362 -13.64 17.39 -16.90
N PRO A 363 -14.20 18.23 -17.80
CA PRO A 363 -14.12 18.00 -19.24
C PRO A 363 -12.71 18.13 -19.82
N PHE A 364 -11.79 18.73 -19.08
CA PHE A 364 -10.38 18.92 -19.46
C PHE A 364 -9.43 17.93 -18.79
N ALA A 365 -9.93 16.92 -18.08
CA ALA A 365 -9.11 15.89 -17.46
C ALA A 365 -8.39 15.05 -18.53
N PRO A 366 -7.11 14.72 -18.33
CA PRO A 366 -6.35 13.85 -19.22
C PRO A 366 -6.76 12.39 -19.07
N GLY A 367 -6.27 11.56 -19.99
CA GLY A 367 -6.44 10.11 -19.94
C GLY A 367 -7.57 9.59 -20.84
N THR A 368 -7.55 8.25 -21.04
CA THR A 368 -8.59 7.53 -21.79
C THR A 368 -8.82 6.17 -21.12
N PRO A 369 -9.80 6.05 -20.24
CA PRO A 369 -10.76 7.08 -19.77
C PRO A 369 -10.11 8.23 -18.98
N PRO A 370 -10.76 9.42 -18.91
CA PRO A 370 -10.21 10.53 -18.16
C PRO A 370 -10.08 10.24 -16.66
N VAL A 371 -8.98 10.69 -16.04
CA VAL A 371 -8.80 10.61 -14.59
C VAL A 371 -9.83 11.48 -13.87
N PRO A 372 -10.47 11.02 -12.78
CA PRO A 372 -11.31 11.88 -11.97
C PRO A 372 -10.47 12.98 -11.30
N TRP A 373 -10.95 14.22 -11.33
CA TRP A 373 -10.27 15.34 -10.69
C TRP A 373 -10.27 15.27 -9.17
N LEU A 374 -11.38 14.79 -8.58
CA LEU A 374 -11.53 14.56 -7.14
C LEU A 374 -12.16 13.19 -6.90
N VAL A 375 -11.64 12.47 -5.91
CA VAL A 375 -12.17 11.17 -5.47
C VAL A 375 -12.32 11.18 -3.95
N SER A 376 -13.55 10.91 -3.47
CA SER A 376 -13.83 10.74 -2.04
C SER A 376 -13.60 9.31 -1.59
N ASN A 377 -13.51 9.13 -0.28
CA ASN A 377 -13.62 7.81 0.32
C ASN A 377 -15.07 7.31 0.38
N PRO A 378 -15.27 5.98 0.51
CA PRO A 378 -16.58 5.38 0.62
C PRO A 378 -17.31 5.74 1.92
N THR A 379 -18.62 5.96 1.80
CA THR A 379 -19.58 6.05 2.91
C THR A 379 -20.40 4.77 2.94
N TYR A 380 -20.50 4.12 4.10
CA TYR A 380 -21.14 2.82 4.29
C TYR A 380 -22.50 2.98 4.97
N PHE A 381 -23.57 2.38 4.41
CA PHE A 381 -24.92 2.46 4.95
C PHE A 381 -25.38 1.16 5.60
N ARG A 382 -24.72 0.05 5.29
CA ARG A 382 -25.03 -1.25 5.88
C ARG A 382 -23.85 -1.77 6.70
N PRO A 383 -24.12 -2.46 7.84
CA PRO A 383 -23.06 -3.16 8.56
C PRO A 383 -22.41 -4.18 7.62
N GLN A 384 -21.10 -4.09 7.50
CA GLN A 384 -20.32 -5.08 6.75
C GLN A 384 -20.30 -6.38 7.57
N VAL A 385 -20.95 -7.41 7.07
CA VAL A 385 -20.98 -8.73 7.72
C VAL A 385 -19.65 -9.42 7.42
N ARG A 386 -18.79 -9.57 8.42
CA ARG A 386 -17.65 -10.48 8.32
C ARG A 386 -18.19 -11.90 8.34
N ASP A 387 -18.04 -12.61 7.24
CA ASP A 387 -18.31 -14.03 7.20
C ASP A 387 -17.31 -14.76 8.12
N GLN A 388 -17.75 -15.10 9.33
CA GLN A 388 -17.03 -15.92 10.29
C GLN A 388 -17.50 -17.37 10.15
N SER A 389 -17.35 -17.95 8.98
CA SER A 389 -17.57 -19.39 8.83
C SER A 389 -16.49 -20.14 9.57
N VAL A 390 -16.83 -20.74 10.70
CA VAL A 390 -15.97 -21.70 11.41
C VAL A 390 -16.00 -23.01 10.62
N PRO A 391 -14.86 -23.47 10.07
CA PRO A 391 -14.84 -24.73 9.34
C PRO A 391 -15.22 -25.90 10.27
N PRO A 392 -15.92 -26.93 9.77
CA PRO A 392 -16.27 -28.09 10.56
C PRO A 392 -15.03 -28.84 11.02
N ALA A 393 -15.02 -29.29 12.28
CA ALA A 393 -13.96 -30.11 12.85
C ALA A 393 -13.82 -31.42 12.07
N ALA A 394 -12.64 -31.68 11.52
CA ALA A 394 -12.33 -32.90 10.80
C ALA A 394 -11.53 -33.91 11.67
N ALA A 395 -11.60 -35.18 11.33
CA ALA A 395 -10.90 -36.24 12.06
C ALA A 395 -9.39 -36.05 11.97
N ALA A 396 -8.70 -35.93 13.12
CA ALA A 396 -7.29 -35.70 13.22
C ALA A 396 -6.46 -36.97 12.93
N LEU A 397 -5.37 -36.84 12.17
CA LEU A 397 -4.33 -37.84 12.05
C LEU A 397 -3.11 -37.35 12.85
N PRO A 398 -2.71 -38.07 13.93
CA PRO A 398 -1.61 -37.61 14.74
C PRO A 398 -0.25 -37.90 14.10
N LEU A 399 0.53 -36.85 13.79
CA LEU A 399 1.97 -36.93 13.55
C LEU A 399 2.70 -36.75 14.91
N GLN A 400 2.45 -37.64 15.87
CA GLN A 400 2.83 -37.44 17.28
C GLN A 400 4.14 -38.07 17.70
N GLN A 401 4.79 -38.90 16.85
CA GLN A 401 6.00 -39.58 17.25
C GLN A 401 7.25 -38.78 16.90
N ALA A 402 8.04 -38.44 17.89
CA ALA A 402 9.30 -37.70 17.73
C ALA A 402 10.30 -38.34 16.75
N THR A 403 10.23 -39.66 16.59
CA THR A 403 11.08 -40.45 15.67
C THR A 403 10.76 -40.20 14.19
N GLN A 404 9.70 -39.46 13.87
CA GLN A 404 9.30 -39.11 12.49
C GLN A 404 9.86 -37.78 12.03
N TRP A 405 10.48 -37.01 12.92
CA TRP A 405 11.02 -35.68 12.66
C TRP A 405 12.54 -35.69 12.62
N HIS A 406 13.12 -34.95 11.70
CA HIS A 406 14.54 -34.64 11.62
C HIS A 406 14.78 -33.17 11.38
N SER A 407 15.97 -32.67 11.65
CA SER A 407 16.33 -31.28 11.35
C SER A 407 17.01 -31.20 10.00
N GLU A 408 16.61 -30.19 9.22
CA GLU A 408 17.31 -29.78 8.00
C GLU A 408 17.80 -28.32 8.18
N HIS A 409 18.98 -28.02 7.70
CA HIS A 409 19.51 -26.65 7.74
C HIS A 409 20.59 -26.45 6.67
N ASP A 410 20.87 -25.22 6.32
CA ASP A 410 22.04 -24.90 5.49
C ASP A 410 23.35 -25.22 6.22
N SER A 411 24.46 -25.20 5.49
CA SER A 411 25.77 -25.67 6.00
C SER A 411 26.36 -24.79 7.12
N ARG A 412 25.83 -23.56 7.34
CA ARG A 412 26.37 -22.58 8.30
C ARG A 412 25.43 -22.34 9.48
N SER A 413 24.13 -22.51 9.29
CA SER A 413 23.13 -22.44 10.35
C SER A 413 23.19 -23.71 11.23
N THR A 414 22.70 -23.64 12.45
CA THR A 414 22.65 -24.75 13.37
C THR A 414 21.24 -25.04 13.84
N ALA A 415 20.89 -26.32 13.95
CA ALA A 415 19.59 -26.74 14.42
C ALA A 415 19.75 -27.96 15.36
N LYS A 416 19.01 -27.95 16.46
CA LYS A 416 18.88 -29.10 17.36
C LYS A 416 17.41 -29.41 17.53
N LEU A 417 17.03 -30.61 17.14
CA LEU A 417 15.67 -31.10 17.24
C LEU A 417 15.55 -32.07 18.43
N MET A 418 14.54 -31.83 19.25
CA MET A 418 14.21 -32.72 20.41
C MET A 418 12.73 -33.06 20.35
N GLY A 419 12.38 -34.29 20.67
CA GLY A 419 10.99 -34.73 20.73
C GLY A 419 10.69 -35.39 22.06
N LEU A 420 9.62 -35.00 22.71
CA LEU A 420 9.14 -35.59 23.95
C LEU A 420 7.61 -35.51 24.03
N GLY A 421 6.95 -36.65 24.25
CA GLY A 421 5.51 -36.67 24.61
C GLY A 421 4.57 -36.02 23.57
N GLY A 422 4.86 -36.17 22.27
CA GLY A 422 4.03 -35.56 21.21
C GLY A 422 4.35 -34.11 20.91
N GLN A 423 5.39 -33.55 21.51
CA GLN A 423 5.93 -32.22 21.27
C GLN A 423 7.27 -32.33 20.55
N VAL A 424 7.46 -31.48 19.54
CA VAL A 424 8.73 -31.29 18.85
C VAL A 424 9.28 -29.90 19.21
N THR A 425 10.54 -29.85 19.64
CA THR A 425 11.24 -28.59 19.97
C THR A 425 12.41 -28.42 19.02
N LEU A 426 12.45 -27.30 18.31
CA LEU A 426 13.52 -26.87 17.42
C LEU A 426 14.27 -25.70 18.06
N GLU A 427 15.53 -25.94 18.47
CA GLU A 427 16.47 -24.89 18.87
C GLU A 427 17.37 -24.58 17.69
N TYR A 428 17.54 -23.27 17.35
CA TYR A 428 18.32 -22.92 16.17
C TYR A 428 19.08 -21.61 16.29
N THR A 429 20.08 -21.49 15.40
CA THR A 429 20.78 -20.23 15.09
C THR A 429 20.89 -20.09 13.57
N LEU A 430 20.44 -18.95 13.02
CA LEU A 430 20.53 -18.66 11.60
C LEU A 430 21.87 -17.97 11.27
N ALA A 431 22.58 -18.47 10.27
CA ALA A 431 23.80 -17.87 9.78
C ALA A 431 23.55 -16.67 8.86
N ALA A 432 24.59 -15.89 8.55
CA ALA A 432 24.54 -14.85 7.54
C ALA A 432 24.53 -15.42 6.13
N GLY A 433 23.72 -14.85 5.23
CA GLY A 433 23.64 -15.23 3.82
C GLY A 433 22.42 -14.65 3.13
N GLU A 434 22.02 -15.21 2.01
CA GLU A 434 20.83 -14.83 1.29
C GLU A 434 19.56 -15.29 2.02
N ARG A 435 18.50 -14.47 1.96
CA ARG A 435 17.27 -14.64 2.76
C ARG A 435 16.70 -16.07 2.76
N ARG A 436 16.59 -16.71 1.60
CA ARG A 436 15.98 -18.06 1.48
C ARG A 436 16.98 -19.20 1.49
N SER A 437 18.27 -18.89 1.37
CA SER A 437 19.33 -19.91 1.39
C SER A 437 19.85 -20.20 2.79
N GLN A 438 19.57 -19.33 3.76
CA GLN A 438 19.88 -19.54 5.16
C GLN A 438 18.61 -19.92 5.90
N PHE A 439 18.51 -21.18 6.28
CA PHE A 439 17.30 -21.72 6.89
C PHE A 439 17.61 -22.82 7.90
N VAL A 440 16.65 -23.04 8.76
CA VAL A 440 16.54 -24.23 9.61
C VAL A 440 15.12 -24.76 9.55
N ALA A 441 14.95 -26.07 9.60
CA ALA A 441 13.64 -26.70 9.53
C ALA A 441 13.54 -27.90 10.48
N ALA A 442 12.34 -28.07 11.04
CA ALA A 442 11.87 -29.38 11.49
C ALA A 442 11.10 -30.02 10.33
N ALA A 443 11.54 -31.17 9.85
CA ALA A 443 10.97 -31.87 8.72
C ALA A 443 10.40 -33.22 9.13
N ALA A 444 9.21 -33.56 8.61
CA ALA A 444 8.56 -34.86 8.79
C ALA A 444 8.26 -35.48 7.43
N ASP A 445 8.65 -36.74 7.23
CA ASP A 445 8.28 -37.53 6.05
C ASP A 445 6.82 -37.98 6.16
N ILE A 446 5.99 -37.54 5.21
CA ILE A 446 4.55 -37.83 5.13
C ILE A 446 4.16 -38.62 3.88
N ARG A 447 5.09 -38.96 3.02
CA ARG A 447 4.89 -39.69 1.76
C ARG A 447 4.11 -40.98 1.97
N GLY A 448 2.95 -41.11 1.32
CA GLY A 448 2.08 -42.28 1.38
C GLY A 448 1.48 -42.57 2.77
N ARG A 449 1.61 -41.67 3.72
CA ARG A 449 1.12 -41.82 5.11
C ARG A 449 -0.11 -40.98 5.42
N THR A 450 -0.46 -40.06 4.54
CA THR A 450 -1.57 -39.10 4.75
C THR A 450 -2.71 -39.36 3.78
N PRO A 451 -3.96 -39.38 4.24
CA PRO A 451 -5.12 -39.25 3.35
C PRO A 451 -5.19 -37.84 2.78
N ARG A 452 -6.17 -37.56 1.90
CA ARG A 452 -6.48 -36.20 1.52
C ARG A 452 -6.82 -35.35 2.74
N PHE A 453 -6.23 -34.16 2.82
CA PHE A 453 -6.49 -33.19 3.88
C PHE A 453 -6.58 -31.78 3.30
N THR A 454 -7.28 -30.90 4.00
CA THR A 454 -7.55 -29.52 3.59
C THR A 454 -6.81 -28.51 4.43
N ALA A 455 -6.33 -28.89 5.62
CA ALA A 455 -5.55 -28.01 6.49
C ALA A 455 -4.56 -28.79 7.36
N ILE A 456 -3.45 -28.10 7.71
CA ILE A 456 -2.48 -28.51 8.72
C ILE A 456 -2.79 -27.70 9.97
N VAL A 457 -2.95 -28.39 11.11
CA VAL A 457 -3.28 -27.75 12.40
C VAL A 457 -2.29 -28.19 13.47
N PHE A 458 -1.82 -27.27 14.27
CA PHE A 458 -0.92 -27.53 15.38
C PHE A 458 -0.98 -26.42 16.43
N SER A 459 -0.50 -26.69 17.63
CA SER A 459 -0.26 -25.68 18.66
C SER A 459 1.22 -25.34 18.69
N ALA A 460 1.58 -24.06 18.74
CA ALA A 460 2.98 -23.65 18.75
C ALA A 460 3.26 -22.50 19.73
N THR A 461 4.53 -22.49 20.21
CA THR A 461 5.13 -21.36 20.95
C THR A 461 6.54 -21.09 20.45
N ALA A 462 7.02 -19.86 20.59
CA ALA A 462 8.41 -19.49 20.35
C ALA A 462 8.95 -18.65 21.52
N ALA A 463 10.23 -18.82 21.87
CA ALA A 463 10.84 -18.05 22.95
C ALA A 463 10.90 -16.54 22.63
N ARG A 464 10.99 -16.18 21.36
CA ARG A 464 10.89 -14.81 20.83
C ARG A 464 9.88 -14.76 19.70
N PRO A 465 9.12 -13.65 19.54
CA PRO A 465 8.21 -13.49 18.41
C PRO A 465 8.92 -13.74 17.08
N THR A 466 8.29 -14.49 16.21
CA THR A 466 8.84 -14.87 14.90
C THR A 466 7.74 -15.30 13.95
N ARG A 467 8.07 -15.39 12.66
CA ARG A 467 7.26 -16.11 11.69
C ARG A 467 7.95 -17.40 11.28
N LEU A 468 7.14 -18.41 11.06
CA LEU A 468 7.58 -19.71 10.56
C LEU A 468 6.87 -20.00 9.23
N SER A 469 7.61 -20.50 8.28
CA SER A 469 7.06 -20.98 7.02
C SER A 469 6.66 -22.46 7.17
N VAL A 470 5.36 -22.75 7.11
CA VAL A 470 4.82 -24.11 7.08
C VAL A 470 4.76 -24.55 5.63
N GLN A 471 5.53 -25.59 5.28
CA GLN A 471 5.74 -25.96 3.88
C GLN A 471 5.34 -27.41 3.61
N LEU A 472 4.75 -27.66 2.44
CA LEU A 472 4.63 -28.97 1.82
C LEU A 472 5.64 -29.09 0.68
N ARG A 473 6.44 -30.15 0.70
CA ARG A 473 7.46 -30.45 -0.30
C ARG A 473 7.00 -31.60 -1.21
N TYR A 474 7.25 -31.45 -2.52
CA TYR A 474 6.92 -32.38 -3.59
C TYR A 474 8.17 -32.53 -4.49
N GLY A 475 9.07 -33.45 -4.16
CA GLY A 475 10.40 -33.50 -4.80
C GLY A 475 11.19 -32.23 -4.50
N GLU A 476 11.55 -31.49 -5.55
CA GLU A 476 12.24 -30.20 -5.44
C GLU A 476 11.29 -29.00 -5.24
N LEU A 477 10.00 -29.21 -5.40
CA LEU A 477 9.02 -28.13 -5.36
C LEU A 477 8.45 -27.94 -3.96
N ARG A 478 8.19 -26.69 -3.56
CA ARG A 478 7.67 -26.36 -2.22
C ARG A 478 6.54 -25.34 -2.31
N TRP A 479 5.49 -25.54 -1.52
CA TRP A 479 4.43 -24.58 -1.26
C TRP A 479 4.38 -24.28 0.22
N ALA A 480 4.17 -23.03 0.58
CA ALA A 480 4.31 -22.54 1.93
C ALA A 480 3.22 -21.57 2.35
N ARG A 481 3.04 -21.45 3.65
CA ARG A 481 2.30 -20.38 4.30
C ARG A 481 3.07 -19.91 5.52
N SER A 482 3.25 -18.60 5.66
CA SER A 482 3.88 -18.00 6.82
C SER A 482 2.88 -17.86 7.98
N VAL A 483 3.29 -18.18 9.20
CA VAL A 483 2.45 -18.12 10.40
C VAL A 483 3.21 -17.42 11.54
N TYR A 484 2.51 -16.56 12.27
CA TYR A 484 3.05 -15.84 13.41
C TYR A 484 3.00 -16.69 14.68
N ILE A 485 4.10 -16.72 15.44
CA ILE A 485 4.26 -17.46 16.70
C ILE A 485 5.00 -16.56 17.72
N ASP A 486 4.56 -16.62 18.97
CA ASP A 486 5.21 -15.94 20.10
C ASP A 486 5.27 -16.86 21.34
N ALA A 487 5.55 -16.31 22.51
CA ALA A 487 5.63 -17.06 23.76
C ALA A 487 4.26 -17.59 24.24
N THR A 488 3.17 -17.08 23.72
CA THR A 488 1.81 -17.53 24.02
C THR A 488 1.46 -18.72 23.14
N ALA A 489 1.00 -19.82 23.74
CA ALA A 489 0.55 -20.98 22.98
C ALA A 489 -0.61 -20.60 22.04
N ARG A 490 -0.44 -20.85 20.74
CA ARG A 490 -1.43 -20.55 19.71
C ARG A 490 -1.77 -21.81 18.94
N ASP A 491 -3.05 -21.98 18.68
CA ASP A 491 -3.51 -22.94 17.68
C ASP A 491 -3.39 -22.29 16.30
N VAL A 492 -2.62 -22.95 15.45
CA VAL A 492 -2.32 -22.55 14.07
C VAL A 492 -3.09 -23.46 13.14
N ARG A 493 -3.80 -22.88 12.19
CA ARG A 493 -4.46 -23.61 11.11
C ARG A 493 -3.98 -23.08 9.77
N VAL A 494 -3.37 -23.92 8.97
CA VAL A 494 -2.82 -23.61 7.64
C VAL A 494 -3.67 -24.32 6.58
N PRO A 495 -4.60 -23.62 5.92
CA PRO A 495 -5.37 -24.18 4.80
C PRO A 495 -4.45 -24.50 3.61
N VAL A 496 -4.63 -25.66 2.98
CA VAL A 496 -3.79 -26.10 1.86
C VAL A 496 -4.00 -25.24 0.60
N ASP A 497 -5.23 -24.78 0.38
CA ASP A 497 -5.60 -23.90 -0.72
C ASP A 497 -5.00 -22.47 -0.61
N ARG A 498 -4.45 -22.12 0.56
CA ARG A 498 -3.77 -20.86 0.83
C ARG A 498 -2.23 -20.97 0.75
N LEU A 499 -1.70 -22.13 0.40
CA LEU A 499 -0.27 -22.31 0.21
C LEU A 499 0.17 -21.65 -1.11
N VAL A 500 1.24 -20.88 -1.06
CA VAL A 500 1.87 -20.22 -2.21
C VAL A 500 3.21 -20.86 -2.56
N PRO A 501 3.65 -20.84 -3.82
CA PRO A 501 4.95 -21.42 -4.20
C PRO A 501 6.10 -20.66 -3.54
N VAL A 502 7.07 -21.38 -3.01
CA VAL A 502 8.26 -20.80 -2.34
C VAL A 502 9.24 -20.21 -3.37
N ASP A 503 9.36 -20.84 -4.53
CA ASP A 503 10.28 -20.47 -5.59
C ASP A 503 9.53 -19.86 -6.80
N PHE A 504 10.21 -19.60 -7.91
CA PHE A 504 9.64 -18.98 -9.13
C PHE A 504 8.59 -19.82 -9.87
N GLN A 505 7.98 -20.78 -9.19
CA GLN A 505 6.93 -21.61 -9.74
C GLN A 505 5.61 -20.82 -9.83
N LYS A 506 4.80 -21.20 -10.82
CA LYS A 506 3.43 -20.67 -10.98
C LYS A 506 2.45 -21.82 -10.84
N GLY A 507 1.29 -21.55 -10.24
CA GLY A 507 0.19 -22.50 -10.17
C GLY A 507 -0.27 -22.76 -8.74
N GLN A 508 -1.32 -23.58 -8.62
CA GLN A 508 -1.84 -24.03 -7.34
C GLN A 508 -0.99 -25.18 -6.78
N ALA A 509 -1.00 -25.32 -5.45
CA ALA A 509 -0.37 -26.45 -4.80
C ALA A 509 -0.93 -27.79 -5.33
N PRO A 510 -0.07 -28.79 -5.55
CA PRO A 510 -0.53 -30.16 -5.83
C PRO A 510 -1.42 -30.71 -4.72
N ASP A 511 -2.10 -31.84 -4.99
CA ASP A 511 -2.87 -32.54 -3.96
C ASP A 511 -1.99 -32.82 -2.73
N ALA A 512 -2.39 -32.29 -1.58
CA ALA A 512 -1.62 -32.37 -0.35
C ALA A 512 -1.30 -33.80 0.09
N SER A 513 -2.14 -34.78 -0.29
CA SER A 513 -1.90 -36.20 -0.02
C SER A 513 -0.69 -36.79 -0.77
N THR A 514 -0.20 -36.10 -1.81
CA THR A 514 0.98 -36.53 -2.58
C THR A 514 2.27 -35.85 -2.11
N ALA A 515 2.21 -35.02 -1.06
CA ALA A 515 3.39 -34.39 -0.51
C ALA A 515 4.37 -35.40 0.10
N ASP A 516 5.66 -35.16 -0.12
CA ASP A 516 6.73 -35.97 0.43
C ASP A 516 7.00 -35.65 1.88
N SER A 517 7.04 -34.38 2.23
CA SER A 517 7.39 -33.90 3.55
C SER A 517 6.60 -32.65 3.96
N LEU A 518 6.33 -32.58 5.26
CA LEU A 518 5.90 -31.38 5.95
C LEU A 518 7.10 -30.75 6.65
N LEU A 519 7.33 -29.46 6.42
CA LEU A 519 8.42 -28.69 7.03
C LEU A 519 7.87 -27.50 7.82
N ILE A 520 8.50 -27.22 8.96
CA ILE A 520 8.34 -25.99 9.73
C ILE A 520 9.67 -25.27 9.69
N VAL A 521 9.75 -24.17 8.95
CA VAL A 521 11.00 -23.53 8.53
C VAL A 521 11.11 -22.14 9.15
N ALA A 522 12.28 -21.80 9.67
CA ALA A 522 12.70 -20.43 9.96
C ALA A 522 13.84 -20.06 8.99
N ASP A 523 13.74 -18.86 8.40
CA ASP A 523 14.76 -18.33 7.48
C ASP A 523 14.96 -16.81 7.69
N LEU A 524 15.86 -16.20 6.93
CA LEU A 524 16.16 -14.77 7.03
C LEU A 524 15.10 -13.86 6.41
N THR A 525 13.94 -14.37 6.01
CA THR A 525 12.81 -13.50 5.57
C THR A 525 12.27 -12.70 6.76
N ASN A 526 12.11 -13.36 7.92
CA ASN A 526 11.58 -12.78 9.14
C ASN A 526 12.55 -12.92 10.34
N ALA A 527 13.84 -13.00 10.06
CA ALA A 527 14.90 -13.06 11.07
C ALA A 527 16.17 -12.35 10.58
N ARG A 528 17.10 -12.11 11.48
CA ARG A 528 18.42 -11.54 11.17
C ARG A 528 19.51 -12.59 11.27
N PRO A 529 20.63 -12.40 10.55
CA PRO A 529 21.81 -13.21 10.77
C PRO A 529 22.26 -13.21 12.24
N GLY A 530 22.49 -14.41 12.80
CA GLY A 530 22.83 -14.60 14.21
C GLY A 530 21.63 -14.75 15.14
N ASP A 531 20.39 -14.60 14.65
CA ASP A 531 19.22 -14.81 15.47
C ASP A 531 19.10 -16.26 15.93
N THR A 532 18.80 -16.42 17.21
CA THR A 532 18.55 -17.69 17.87
C THR A 532 17.13 -17.74 18.38
N ASN A 533 16.46 -18.88 18.29
CA ASN A 533 15.13 -19.06 18.87
C ASN A 533 14.92 -20.53 19.29
N THR A 534 13.90 -20.74 20.11
CA THR A 534 13.40 -22.06 20.48
C THR A 534 11.93 -22.12 20.15
N VAL A 535 11.57 -22.95 19.20
CA VAL A 535 10.19 -23.18 18.75
C VAL A 535 9.71 -24.53 19.28
N ARG A 536 8.50 -24.56 19.82
CA ARG A 536 7.83 -25.79 20.27
C ARG A 536 6.55 -25.98 19.48
N VAL A 537 6.36 -27.17 18.94
CA VAL A 537 5.18 -27.56 18.16
C VAL A 537 4.58 -28.80 18.80
N SER A 538 3.28 -28.77 19.01
CA SER A 538 2.52 -29.88 19.60
C SER A 538 1.16 -30.02 18.92
N ASN A 539 0.43 -31.09 19.21
CA ASN A 539 -0.93 -31.34 18.70
C ASN A 539 -1.04 -31.25 17.17
N LEU A 540 0.03 -31.64 16.45
CA LEU A 540 0.01 -31.60 14.99
C LEU A 540 -1.00 -32.61 14.45
N ARG A 541 -1.90 -32.12 13.60
CA ARG A 541 -2.95 -32.92 12.97
C ARG A 541 -3.26 -32.40 11.56
N LEU A 542 -3.82 -33.26 10.73
CA LEU A 542 -4.28 -32.94 9.38
C LEU A 542 -5.80 -33.00 9.38
N GLU A 543 -6.47 -31.94 8.96
CA GLU A 543 -7.92 -31.88 8.81
C GLU A 543 -8.33 -32.32 7.41
N LYS A 544 -9.44 -33.04 7.29
CA LYS A 544 -10.00 -33.52 6.01
C LYS A 544 -10.83 -32.45 5.32
#